data_9b457914791cdee56e58c48d68c819f5
#
_entry.id   9b457914791cdee56e58c48d68c819f5
#
_cell.length_a   1.000
_cell.length_b   1.000
_cell.length_c   1.000
_cell.angle_alpha   90.00
_cell.angle_beta   90.00
_cell.angle_gamma   90.00
#
_symmetry.space_group_name_H-M   'P 1'
#
loop_
_entity.id
_entity.type
_entity.pdbx_description
1 polymer ?
#
loop_
_entity_poly.entity_id
_entity_poly.type
_entity_poly.pdbx_seq_one_letter_code
_entity_poly.pdbx_strand_id
1 'polypeptide(L)'
;MLLHHSGKACRFTGKPEFEENTNNLSVKEVYHPLIDNPVCNSITTKGNVLLTGSNASGKSTFLKTIAINSILAQTIGTSLSKEYIAPVYRIYSSMALRDDLANSDSYYIVEIKSLKRILDAVGK
;
A
#
# COMPACT_ATOMS: atom_id res chain seq x y z
N MET A 1 12.32 -0.28 8.50
CA MET A 1 11.95 -1.60 7.95
C MET A 1 12.84 -1.90 6.75
N LEU A 2 13.39 -3.08 6.70
CA LEU A 2 14.20 -3.54 5.56
C LEU A 2 13.33 -4.32 4.59
N LEU A 3 13.38 -3.96 3.32
CA LEU A 3 12.75 -4.73 2.25
C LEU A 3 13.72 -5.83 1.81
N HIS A 4 13.33 -7.07 1.97
CA HIS A 4 14.15 -8.20 1.58
C HIS A 4 13.84 -8.62 0.14
N HIS A 5 14.90 -8.71 -0.66
CA HIS A 5 14.80 -9.28 -1.99
C HIS A 5 14.91 -10.81 -1.88
N SER A 6 13.84 -11.52 -2.16
CA SER A 6 13.94 -12.95 -2.40
C SER A 6 14.22 -13.18 -3.88
N GLY A 7 15.26 -13.93 -4.22
CA GLY A 7 15.57 -14.29 -5.61
C GLY A 7 14.58 -15.26 -6.26
N LYS A 8 13.42 -15.47 -5.64
CA LYS A 8 12.38 -16.38 -6.13
C LYS A 8 11.32 -15.62 -6.91
N ALA A 9 10.78 -16.23 -7.94
CA ALA A 9 9.66 -15.68 -8.68
C ALA A 9 8.43 -15.50 -7.76
N CYS A 10 7.90 -14.29 -7.71
CA CYS A 10 6.68 -13.97 -6.98
C CYS A 10 5.48 -14.32 -7.85
N ARG A 11 4.84 -15.44 -7.59
CA ARG A 11 3.66 -15.91 -8.33
C ARG A 11 2.63 -16.57 -7.41
N PHE A 12 2.51 -16.03 -6.21
CA PHE A 12 1.57 -16.59 -5.25
C PHE A 12 0.24 -15.85 -5.33
N THR A 13 -0.84 -16.59 -5.17
CA THR A 13 -2.14 -16.02 -4.87
C THR A 13 -2.63 -16.68 -3.58
N GLY A 14 -3.16 -15.88 -2.69
CA GLY A 14 -3.66 -16.36 -1.42
C GLY A 14 -5.08 -15.89 -1.15
N LYS A 15 -5.79 -16.66 -0.35
CA LYS A 15 -7.09 -16.24 0.18
C LYS A 15 -6.85 -15.34 1.40
N PRO A 16 -7.32 -14.08 1.37
CA PRO A 16 -7.13 -13.20 2.52
C PRO A 16 -7.95 -13.64 3.72
N GLU A 17 -7.41 -13.40 4.90
CA GLU A 17 -8.11 -13.54 6.17
C GLU A 17 -8.38 -12.15 6.75
N PHE A 18 -9.62 -11.89 7.13
CA PHE A 18 -10.00 -10.60 7.71
C PHE A 18 -10.21 -10.74 9.21
N GLU A 19 -9.51 -9.90 9.96
CA GLU A 19 -9.62 -9.82 11.42
C GLU A 19 -10.39 -8.56 11.82
N GLU A 20 -11.41 -8.70 12.63
CA GLU A 20 -12.17 -7.56 13.16
C GLU A 20 -11.51 -6.98 14.42
N ASN A 21 -11.77 -5.69 14.67
CA ASN A 21 -11.34 -4.98 15.88
C ASN A 21 -9.83 -4.99 16.12
N THR A 22 -9.03 -4.95 15.03
CA THR A 22 -7.58 -4.89 15.11
C THR A 22 -7.05 -3.88 14.11
N ASN A 23 -5.88 -3.32 14.38
CA ASN A 23 -5.12 -2.49 13.45
C ASN A 23 -3.89 -3.23 12.91
N ASN A 24 -3.89 -4.54 13.03
CA ASN A 24 -2.75 -5.35 12.63
C ASN A 24 -2.83 -5.70 11.14
N LEU A 25 -1.72 -5.57 10.45
CA LEU A 25 -1.54 -6.03 9.09
C LEU A 25 -0.40 -7.04 9.06
N SER A 26 -0.65 -8.22 8.52
CA SER A 26 0.38 -9.22 8.27
C SER A 26 0.28 -9.70 6.83
N VAL A 27 1.31 -9.42 6.04
CA VAL A 27 1.38 -9.81 4.63
C VAL A 27 2.71 -10.50 4.40
N LYS A 28 2.68 -11.68 3.80
CA LYS A 28 3.88 -12.45 3.47
C LYS A 28 4.04 -12.57 1.96
N GLU A 29 5.22 -12.20 1.49
CA GLU A 29 5.62 -12.28 0.08
C GLU A 29 4.61 -11.64 -0.87
N VAL A 30 4.24 -10.40 -0.57
CA VAL A 30 3.36 -9.58 -1.41
C VAL A 30 4.15 -8.98 -2.56
N TYR A 31 3.53 -8.91 -3.74
CA TYR A 31 4.16 -8.33 -4.92
C TYR A 31 3.19 -7.46 -5.73
N HIS A 32 3.77 -6.61 -6.56
CA HIS A 32 3.03 -5.69 -7.42
C HIS A 32 2.63 -6.39 -8.74
N PRO A 33 1.34 -6.39 -9.10
CA PRO A 33 0.86 -7.14 -10.27
C PRO A 33 1.34 -6.59 -11.62
N LEU A 34 1.69 -5.31 -11.69
CA LEU A 34 2.06 -4.63 -12.92
C LEU A 34 3.56 -4.51 -13.16
N ILE A 35 4.36 -5.10 -12.30
CA ILE A 35 5.82 -5.05 -12.42
C ILE A 35 6.32 -6.41 -12.91
N ASP A 36 7.12 -6.37 -13.98
CA ASP A 36 7.81 -7.57 -14.45
C ASP A 36 8.90 -7.96 -13.46
N ASN A 37 8.98 -9.25 -13.16
CA ASN A 37 9.92 -9.79 -12.16
C ASN A 37 9.85 -9.02 -10.82
N PRO A 38 8.66 -8.94 -10.20
CA PRO A 38 8.51 -8.16 -8.98
C PRO A 38 9.28 -8.75 -7.81
N VAL A 39 9.68 -7.89 -6.90
CA VAL A 39 10.27 -8.29 -5.63
C VAL A 39 9.15 -8.59 -4.64
N CYS A 40 9.21 -9.76 -4.00
CA CYS A 40 8.31 -10.12 -2.91
C CYS A 40 8.78 -9.53 -1.59
N ASN A 41 7.90 -8.90 -0.87
CA ASN A 41 8.20 -8.32 0.44
C ASN A 41 7.19 -8.79 1.48
N SER A 42 7.63 -8.82 2.72
CA SER A 42 6.78 -9.19 3.86
C SER A 42 6.77 -8.09 4.90
N ILE A 43 5.63 -7.87 5.52
CA ILE A 43 5.49 -6.91 6.60
C ILE A 43 4.46 -7.40 7.62
N THR A 44 4.76 -7.19 8.88
CA THR A 44 3.81 -7.35 9.98
C THR A 44 3.85 -6.08 10.80
N THR A 45 2.69 -5.43 10.95
CA THR A 45 2.59 -4.17 11.67
C THR A 45 1.44 -4.17 12.65
N LYS A 46 1.56 -3.31 13.65
CA LYS A 46 0.49 -3.02 14.62
C LYS A 46 0.31 -1.50 14.66
N GLY A 47 -0.79 -1.01 14.07
CA GLY A 47 -1.06 0.42 14.03
C GLY A 47 -0.29 1.16 12.93
N ASN A 48 0.14 2.37 13.22
CA ASN A 48 0.77 3.25 12.24
C ASN A 48 2.18 2.82 11.87
N VAL A 49 2.56 3.03 10.61
CA VAL A 49 3.88 2.68 10.09
C VAL A 49 4.52 3.87 9.41
N LEU A 50 5.76 4.12 9.76
CA LEU A 50 6.61 5.06 9.04
C LEU A 50 7.64 4.25 8.21
N LEU A 51 7.56 4.37 6.91
CA LEU A 51 8.47 3.71 5.99
C LEU A 51 9.52 4.71 5.51
N THR A 52 10.78 4.39 5.75
CA THR A 52 11.92 5.24 5.40
C THR A 52 12.87 4.53 4.45
N GLY A 53 13.66 5.31 3.74
CA GLY A 53 14.66 4.81 2.79
C GLY A 53 14.97 5.86 1.73
N SER A 54 15.98 5.60 0.90
CA SER A 54 16.32 6.46 -0.23
C SER A 54 15.23 6.42 -1.32
N ASN A 55 15.22 7.41 -2.21
CA ASN A 55 14.24 7.47 -3.31
C ASN A 55 14.31 6.24 -4.25
N ALA A 56 15.45 5.60 -4.35
CA ALA A 56 15.64 4.41 -5.19
C ALA A 56 15.39 3.09 -4.46
N SER A 57 14.91 3.11 -3.21
CA SER A 57 14.76 1.89 -2.40
C SER A 57 13.45 1.13 -2.60
N GLY A 58 12.53 1.65 -3.41
CA GLY A 58 11.24 1.01 -3.68
C GLY A 58 10.13 1.32 -2.68
N LYS A 59 10.25 2.36 -1.86
CA LYS A 59 9.22 2.75 -0.88
C LYS A 59 7.85 2.97 -1.49
N SER A 60 7.78 3.80 -2.54
CA SER A 60 6.51 4.13 -3.21
C SER A 60 5.90 2.90 -3.87
N THR A 61 6.71 2.05 -4.49
CA THR A 61 6.28 0.79 -5.07
C THR A 61 5.70 -0.14 -4.01
N PHE A 62 6.36 -0.22 -2.86
CA PHE A 62 5.90 -1.05 -1.75
C PHE A 62 4.55 -0.55 -1.19
N LEU A 63 4.40 0.76 -0.98
CA LEU A 63 3.14 1.35 -0.52
C LEU A 63 2.00 1.09 -1.51
N LYS A 64 2.26 1.25 -2.80
CA LYS A 64 1.28 0.93 -3.86
C LYS A 64 0.94 -0.55 -3.87
N THR A 65 1.91 -1.41 -3.67
CA THR A 65 1.71 -2.87 -3.61
C THR A 65 0.77 -3.25 -2.47
N ILE A 66 0.95 -2.70 -1.29
CA ILE A 66 0.07 -2.94 -0.15
C ILE A 66 -1.35 -2.42 -0.43
N ALA A 67 -1.47 -1.21 -0.96
CA ALA A 67 -2.77 -0.63 -1.28
C ALA A 67 -3.54 -1.46 -2.33
N ILE A 68 -2.87 -1.84 -3.42
CA ILE A 68 -3.48 -2.66 -4.49
C ILE A 68 -3.92 -4.02 -3.93
N ASN A 69 -3.09 -4.68 -3.15
CA ASN A 69 -3.44 -5.98 -2.58
C ASN A 69 -4.56 -5.89 -1.56
N SER A 70 -4.65 -4.80 -0.81
CA SER A 70 -5.80 -4.56 0.08
C SER A 70 -7.09 -4.37 -0.70
N ILE A 71 -7.04 -3.68 -1.83
CA ILE A 71 -8.20 -3.53 -2.74
C ILE A 71 -8.61 -4.89 -3.31
N LEU A 72 -7.66 -5.66 -3.82
CA LEU A 72 -7.94 -7.00 -4.39
C LEU A 72 -8.53 -7.93 -3.33
N ALA A 73 -7.99 -7.93 -2.13
CA ALA A 73 -8.48 -8.75 -1.03
C ALA A 73 -9.94 -8.45 -0.69
N GLN A 74 -10.31 -7.17 -0.69
CA GLN A 74 -11.64 -6.70 -0.30
C GLN A 74 -12.67 -6.72 -1.43
N THR A 75 -12.25 -6.83 -2.67
CA THR A 75 -13.13 -6.82 -3.83
C THR A 75 -13.34 -8.21 -4.43
N ILE A 76 -12.26 -8.89 -4.78
CA ILE A 76 -12.32 -10.20 -5.43
C ILE A 76 -11.91 -11.36 -4.50
N GLY A 77 -11.59 -11.07 -3.25
CA GLY A 77 -11.23 -12.10 -2.26
C GLY A 77 -9.90 -12.81 -2.55
N THR A 78 -8.97 -12.12 -3.17
CA THR A 78 -7.65 -12.67 -3.52
C THR A 78 -6.57 -11.64 -3.26
N SER A 79 -5.42 -12.07 -2.76
CA SER A 79 -4.23 -11.24 -2.68
C SER A 79 -3.07 -11.89 -3.43
N LEU A 80 -2.18 -11.05 -3.95
CA LEU A 80 -0.96 -11.49 -4.60
C LEU A 80 0.14 -11.61 -3.55
N SER A 81 -0.02 -12.60 -2.70
CA SER A 81 0.85 -12.87 -1.56
C SER A 81 0.67 -14.31 -1.10
N LYS A 82 1.60 -14.81 -0.30
CA LYS A 82 1.43 -16.10 0.37
C LYS A 82 0.41 -16.04 1.48
N GLU A 83 0.38 -14.93 2.21
CA GLU A 83 -0.51 -14.73 3.34
C GLU A 83 -0.91 -13.26 3.41
N TYR A 84 -2.17 -13.02 3.63
CA TYR A 84 -2.72 -11.69 3.87
C TYR A 84 -3.71 -11.79 5.03
N ILE A 85 -3.37 -11.13 6.13
CA ILE A 85 -4.21 -11.06 7.33
C ILE A 85 -4.33 -9.60 7.74
N ALA A 86 -5.52 -9.04 7.70
CA ALA A 86 -5.75 -7.63 8.01
C ALA A 86 -7.23 -7.36 8.29
N PRO A 87 -7.57 -6.23 8.90
CA PRO A 87 -8.96 -5.77 8.94
C PRO A 87 -9.40 -5.28 7.56
N VAL A 88 -10.68 -5.02 7.41
CA VAL A 88 -11.21 -4.36 6.22
C VAL A 88 -10.91 -2.87 6.31
N TYR A 89 -10.26 -2.32 5.29
CA TYR A 89 -9.84 -0.93 5.24
C TYR A 89 -10.73 -0.06 4.35
N ARG A 90 -10.88 1.19 4.74
CA ARG A 90 -11.17 2.26 3.79
C ARG A 90 -9.83 2.83 3.33
N ILE A 91 -9.56 2.75 2.05
CA ILE A 91 -8.23 3.07 1.52
C ILE A 91 -8.21 4.48 0.95
N TYR A 92 -7.30 5.28 1.47
CA TYR A 92 -7.03 6.63 0.99
C TYR A 92 -5.56 6.74 0.67
N SER A 93 -5.22 7.49 -0.37
CA SER A 93 -3.83 7.69 -0.74
C SER A 93 -3.54 9.13 -1.13
N SER A 94 -2.29 9.53 -0.90
CA SER A 94 -1.73 10.78 -1.36
C SER A 94 -0.34 10.46 -1.91
N MET A 95 -0.29 10.02 -3.15
CA MET A 95 0.94 9.59 -3.82
C MET A 95 0.96 10.07 -5.26
N ALA A 96 2.17 10.24 -5.82
CA ALA A 96 2.39 10.61 -7.21
C ALA A 96 1.66 11.90 -7.61
N LEU A 97 1.59 12.86 -6.69
CA LEU A 97 0.98 14.16 -6.94
C LEU A 97 1.78 14.94 -7.98
N ARG A 98 1.07 15.68 -8.81
CA ARG A 98 1.65 16.58 -9.81
C ARG A 98 1.10 17.99 -9.59
N ASP A 99 1.85 18.99 -10.05
CA ASP A 99 1.35 20.35 -10.06
C ASP A 99 0.09 20.44 -10.91
N ASP A 100 -0.90 21.12 -10.40
CA ASP A 100 -2.13 21.42 -11.12
C ASP A 100 -1.91 22.69 -11.95
N LEU A 101 -1.46 22.51 -13.19
CA LEU A 101 -1.17 23.62 -14.10
C LEU A 101 -2.44 24.40 -14.46
N ALA A 102 -3.59 23.76 -14.49
CA ALA A 102 -4.86 24.42 -14.83
C ALA A 102 -5.29 25.41 -13.73
N ASN A 103 -5.01 25.10 -12.49
CA ASN A 103 -5.34 25.94 -11.33
C ASN A 103 -4.10 26.69 -10.79
N SER A 104 -2.97 26.58 -11.47
CA SER A 104 -1.71 27.18 -11.02
C SER A 104 -1.26 26.74 -9.63
N ASP A 105 -1.71 25.60 -9.17
CA ASP A 105 -1.32 25.05 -7.88
C ASP A 105 0.09 24.49 -7.93
N SER A 106 0.92 24.84 -6.95
CA SER A 106 2.21 24.21 -6.76
C SER A 106 2.04 22.78 -6.22
N TYR A 107 3.08 21.97 -6.37
CA TYR A 107 3.12 20.60 -5.80
C TYR A 107 2.76 20.58 -4.31
N TYR A 108 3.25 21.57 -3.55
CA TYR A 108 2.97 21.71 -2.12
C TYR A 108 1.47 21.92 -1.85
N ILE A 109 0.81 22.79 -2.60
CA ILE A 109 -0.62 23.07 -2.44
C ILE A 109 -1.45 21.84 -2.83
N VAL A 110 -1.09 21.13 -3.89
CA VAL A 110 -1.75 19.89 -4.31
C VAL A 110 -1.67 18.84 -3.20
N GLU A 111 -0.52 18.70 -2.56
CA GLU A 111 -0.34 17.77 -1.45
C GLU A 111 -1.22 18.15 -0.24
N ILE A 112 -1.26 19.43 0.13
CA ILE A 112 -2.14 19.91 1.22
C ILE A 112 -3.60 19.62 0.91
N LYS A 113 -4.08 19.87 -0.30
CA LYS A 113 -5.46 19.58 -0.71
C LYS A 113 -5.76 18.08 -0.63
N SER A 114 -4.82 17.24 -1.02
CA SER A 114 -4.95 15.78 -0.94
C SER A 114 -5.07 15.31 0.50
N LEU A 115 -4.22 15.80 1.40
CA LEU A 115 -4.28 15.48 2.82
C LEU A 115 -5.58 15.97 3.47
N LYS A 116 -6.03 17.17 3.11
CA LYS A 116 -7.31 17.71 3.59
C LYS A 116 -8.46 16.81 3.19
N ARG A 117 -8.49 16.35 1.94
CA ARG A 117 -9.52 15.42 1.46
C ARG A 117 -9.57 14.13 2.29
N ILE A 118 -8.41 13.58 2.64
CA ILE A 118 -8.31 12.39 3.46
C ILE A 118 -8.84 12.66 4.87
N LEU A 119 -8.45 13.76 5.50
CA LEU A 119 -8.90 14.11 6.84
C LEU A 119 -10.40 14.33 6.89
N ASP A 120 -10.98 15.00 5.90
CA ASP A 120 -12.42 15.22 5.80
C ASP A 120 -13.20 13.89 5.64
N ALA A 121 -12.64 12.94 4.91
CA ALA A 121 -13.25 11.62 4.72
C ALA A 121 -13.18 10.75 5.98
N VAL A 122 -12.07 10.81 6.72
CA VAL A 122 -11.87 10.02 7.95
C VAL A 122 -12.76 10.52 9.09
N GLY A 123 -13.08 11.81 9.11
CA GLY A 123 -13.92 12.43 10.15
C GLY A 123 -15.41 12.09 10.05
N LYS A 124 -15.83 11.27 9.09
CA LYS A 124 -17.23 10.92 8.88
C LYS A 124 -17.56 9.52 9.41
#